data_5042a2e14bdee08debb93225b94e9375
#
_entry.id   5042a2e14bdee08debb93225b94e9375
#
_cell.length_a   1.000
_cell.length_b   1.000
_cell.length_c   1.000
_cell.angle_alpha   90.00
_cell.angle_beta   90.00
_cell.angle_gamma   90.00
#
_symmetry.space_group_name_H-M   'P 1'
#
loop_
_entity.id
_entity.type
_entity.pdbx_description
1 polymer ?
#
loop_
_entity_poly.entity_id
_entity_poly.type
_entity_poly.pdbx_seq_one_letter_code
_entity_poly.pdbx_strand_id
1 'polypeptide(L)'
;MKNLKYIFSLALLIPVAVIAQDSSNSDVEEVVVVGSQIKGASITDALPVTVLSADDIEALGVSDGDELVENLVEQGLNFFNEQEQASGGVNASRGDSGAYNLRNMGVGNTLTLLNGRRMVNNAGYQTEFIGGDFVPTVTVNTNLIPTNGLDRLEILRDGASAIYGADAVAGVV
;
A
#
# COMPACT_ATOMS: atom_id res chain seq x y z
N MET A 1 68.41 9.70 60.72
CA MET A 1 68.61 10.61 59.59
C MET A 1 68.35 9.81 58.30
N LYS A 2 67.24 9.85 57.68
CA LYS A 2 67.08 9.69 56.26
C LYS A 2 65.54 9.54 55.97
N ASN A 3 65.00 10.61 55.49
CA ASN A 3 63.61 10.73 55.15
C ASN A 3 63.35 9.96 53.87
N LEU A 4 62.53 8.94 53.96
CA LEU A 4 62.02 8.23 52.79
C LEU A 4 60.65 8.85 52.43
N LYS A 5 60.66 9.62 51.33
CA LYS A 5 59.45 10.22 50.78
C LYS A 5 58.70 9.17 50.00
N TYR A 6 57.55 8.77 50.53
CA TYR A 6 56.60 7.98 49.80
C TYR A 6 55.86 8.89 48.83
N ILE A 7 56.15 8.70 47.55
CA ILE A 7 55.37 9.30 46.46
C ILE A 7 54.15 8.41 46.28
N PHE A 8 53.02 8.86 46.79
CA PHE A 8 51.73 8.22 46.53
C PHE A 8 51.30 8.65 45.10
N SER A 9 51.52 7.77 44.14
CA SER A 9 50.95 7.92 42.80
C SER A 9 49.46 7.57 42.90
N LEU A 10 48.62 8.59 42.99
CA LEU A 10 47.18 8.46 42.92
C LEU A 10 46.80 8.22 41.46
N ALA A 11 46.65 6.96 41.08
CA ALA A 11 46.09 6.58 39.79
C ALA A 11 44.61 6.92 39.76
N LEU A 12 44.27 7.99 39.07
CA LEU A 12 42.92 8.40 38.81
C LEU A 12 42.26 7.41 37.86
N LEU A 13 41.48 6.47 38.38
CA LEU A 13 40.63 5.58 37.62
C LEU A 13 39.39 6.40 37.14
N ILE A 14 39.49 6.84 35.91
CA ILE A 14 38.33 7.40 35.21
C ILE A 14 37.49 6.22 34.75
N PRO A 15 36.26 6.02 35.20
CA PRO A 15 35.39 5.05 34.61
C PRO A 15 34.99 5.55 33.21
N VAL A 16 35.49 4.87 32.20
CA VAL A 16 34.96 5.00 30.82
C VAL A 16 33.57 4.46 30.88
N ALA A 17 32.61 5.37 30.98
CA ALA A 17 31.23 5.03 30.71
C ALA A 17 31.15 4.66 29.22
N VAL A 18 31.13 3.37 28.96
CA VAL A 18 30.70 2.84 27.67
C VAL A 18 29.24 3.22 27.53
N ILE A 19 28.99 4.30 26.81
CA ILE A 19 27.65 4.60 26.30
C ILE A 19 27.41 3.49 25.27
N ALA A 20 26.73 2.45 25.70
CA ALA A 20 26.07 1.54 24.77
C ALA A 20 25.06 2.41 24.03
N GLN A 21 25.41 2.84 22.84
CA GLN A 21 24.46 3.32 21.86
C GLN A 21 23.58 2.12 21.54
N ASP A 22 22.46 2.05 22.26
CA ASP A 22 21.35 1.21 21.87
C ASP A 22 20.82 1.83 20.57
N SER A 23 21.45 1.46 19.47
CA SER A 23 20.85 1.60 18.17
C SER A 23 19.74 0.55 18.13
N SER A 24 18.63 0.87 18.80
CA SER A 24 17.34 0.30 18.45
C SER A 24 17.02 0.82 17.06
N ASN A 25 17.76 0.33 16.08
CA ASN A 25 17.26 0.18 14.74
C ASN A 25 16.14 -0.85 14.89
N SER A 26 14.96 -0.40 15.27
CA SER A 26 13.77 -1.11 14.92
C SER A 26 13.68 -0.98 13.40
N ASP A 27 14.48 -1.79 12.68
CA ASP A 27 14.07 -2.25 11.39
C ASP A 27 12.73 -2.92 11.64
N VAL A 28 11.66 -2.14 11.55
CA VAL A 28 10.34 -2.68 11.34
C VAL A 28 10.48 -3.35 10.00
N GLU A 29 10.70 -4.67 10.04
CA GLU A 29 10.74 -5.49 8.85
C GLU A 29 9.38 -5.30 8.20
N GLU A 30 9.33 -4.46 7.18
CA GLU A 30 8.11 -4.16 6.42
C GLU A 30 7.69 -5.46 5.76
N VAL A 31 6.73 -6.13 6.37
CA VAL A 31 6.22 -7.40 5.87
C VAL A 31 5.26 -7.09 4.73
N VAL A 32 5.79 -7.03 3.52
CA VAL A 32 4.98 -6.97 2.31
C VAL A 32 4.17 -8.26 2.22
N VAL A 33 2.88 -8.17 2.33
CA VAL A 33 1.97 -9.32 2.37
C VAL A 33 1.49 -9.71 0.97
N VAL A 34 1.52 -8.75 0.05
CA VAL A 34 1.04 -8.94 -1.32
C VAL A 34 2.08 -9.68 -2.18
N GLY A 35 1.66 -10.76 -2.81
CA GLY A 35 2.51 -11.53 -3.73
C GLY A 35 3.21 -12.75 -3.14
N SER A 36 3.18 -12.99 -1.81
CA SER A 36 3.69 -14.21 -1.20
C SER A 36 2.71 -14.83 -0.22
N GLN A 37 2.53 -16.12 -0.37
CA GLN A 37 1.90 -16.96 0.67
C GLN A 37 2.92 -17.45 1.71
N ILE A 38 4.20 -17.12 1.54
CA ILE A 38 5.27 -17.56 2.41
C ILE A 38 5.58 -16.42 3.39
N LYS A 39 5.26 -16.61 4.66
CA LYS A 39 5.58 -15.65 5.71
C LYS A 39 7.10 -15.44 5.79
N GLY A 40 7.52 -14.16 5.76
CA GLY A 40 8.92 -13.78 5.87
C GLY A 40 9.73 -13.86 4.58
N ALA A 41 9.12 -14.09 3.41
CA ALA A 41 9.79 -13.94 2.13
C ALA A 41 9.85 -12.45 1.76
N SER A 42 11.05 -11.92 1.59
CA SER A 42 11.23 -10.59 0.99
C SER A 42 10.92 -10.68 -0.50
N ILE A 43 9.77 -10.18 -0.91
CA ILE A 43 9.28 -10.26 -2.30
C ILE A 43 9.66 -9.01 -3.09
N THR A 44 10.01 -7.94 -2.41
CA THR A 44 10.40 -6.68 -3.02
C THR A 44 11.50 -6.82 -4.07
N ASP A 45 12.35 -7.83 -3.96
CA ASP A 45 13.42 -8.10 -4.93
C ASP A 45 12.95 -8.97 -6.13
N ALA A 46 11.83 -9.68 -5.99
CA ALA A 46 11.36 -10.64 -7.00
C ALA A 46 10.17 -10.14 -7.82
N LEU A 47 9.33 -9.28 -7.25
CA LEU A 47 8.13 -8.75 -7.89
C LEU A 47 8.06 -7.22 -7.76
N PRO A 48 7.53 -6.53 -8.77
CA PRO A 48 7.39 -5.07 -8.74
C PRO A 48 6.25 -4.65 -7.80
N VAL A 49 6.55 -4.52 -6.51
CA VAL A 49 5.62 -4.04 -5.50
C VAL A 49 5.94 -2.59 -5.17
N THR A 50 4.92 -1.73 -5.23
CA THR A 50 4.95 -0.38 -4.69
C THR A 50 4.28 -0.39 -3.34
N VAL A 51 4.91 0.24 -2.35
CA VAL A 51 4.36 0.38 -1.00
C VAL A 51 4.23 1.86 -0.69
N LEU A 52 3.04 2.27 -0.28
CA LEU A 52 2.74 3.60 0.27
C LEU A 52 2.46 3.42 1.75
N SER A 53 3.22 4.07 2.59
CA SER A 53 3.00 4.09 4.04
C SER A 53 1.82 4.97 4.43
N ALA A 54 1.37 4.90 5.69
CA ALA A 54 0.36 5.80 6.23
C ALA A 54 0.76 7.27 6.07
N ASP A 55 2.03 7.59 6.31
CA ASP A 55 2.56 8.96 6.15
C ASP A 55 2.51 9.43 4.69
N ASP A 56 2.79 8.54 3.73
CA ASP A 56 2.69 8.85 2.30
C ASP A 56 1.23 9.13 1.90
N ILE A 57 0.30 8.32 2.39
CA ILE A 57 -1.14 8.49 2.14
C ILE A 57 -1.64 9.80 2.75
N GLU A 58 -1.24 10.11 3.98
CA GLU A 58 -1.57 11.39 4.63
C GLU A 58 -0.98 12.58 3.85
N ALA A 59 0.24 12.46 3.35
CA ALA A 59 0.90 13.49 2.55
C ALA A 59 0.20 13.76 1.22
N LEU A 60 -0.50 12.77 0.65
CA LEU A 60 -1.33 12.97 -0.55
C LEU A 60 -2.55 13.86 -0.25
N GLY A 61 -2.98 13.96 1.00
CA GLY A 61 -4.12 14.78 1.42
C GLY A 61 -5.47 14.29 0.90
N VAL A 62 -5.57 13.01 0.60
CA VAL A 62 -6.79 12.38 0.07
C VAL A 62 -7.83 12.18 1.16
N SER A 63 -9.10 12.40 0.84
CA SER A 63 -10.22 12.32 1.78
C SER A 63 -10.97 10.99 1.69
N ASP A 64 -10.96 10.36 0.55
CA ASP A 64 -11.69 9.11 0.29
C ASP A 64 -10.92 8.14 -0.62
N GLY A 65 -11.54 6.99 -0.89
CA GLY A 65 -10.94 5.93 -1.70
C GLY A 65 -10.79 6.29 -3.17
N ASP A 66 -11.65 7.11 -3.72
CA ASP A 66 -11.56 7.53 -5.13
C ASP A 66 -10.41 8.50 -5.34
N GLU A 67 -10.26 9.50 -4.47
CA GLU A 67 -9.11 10.39 -4.50
C GLU A 67 -7.79 9.62 -4.32
N LEU A 68 -7.77 8.61 -3.44
CA LEU A 68 -6.59 7.76 -3.28
C LEU A 68 -6.27 7.03 -4.58
N VAL A 69 -7.28 6.40 -5.21
CA VAL A 69 -7.10 5.69 -6.48
C VAL A 69 -6.60 6.61 -7.58
N GLU A 70 -7.13 7.83 -7.70
CA GLU A 70 -6.72 8.79 -8.72
C GLU A 70 -5.28 9.29 -8.55
N ASN A 71 -4.77 9.30 -7.33
CA ASN A 71 -3.40 9.71 -7.03
C ASN A 71 -2.36 8.60 -7.24
N LEU A 72 -2.77 7.37 -7.57
CA LEU A 72 -1.84 6.28 -7.84
C LEU A 72 -1.26 6.37 -9.24
N VAL A 73 0.07 6.31 -9.32
CA VAL A 73 0.80 6.36 -10.60
C VAL A 73 0.46 5.19 -11.52
N GLU A 74 0.13 4.04 -10.94
CA GLU A 74 -0.21 2.81 -11.63
C GLU A 74 -1.66 2.76 -12.13
N GLN A 75 -2.49 3.69 -11.68
CA GLN A 75 -3.91 3.75 -12.03
C GLN A 75 -4.10 4.09 -13.50
N GLY A 76 -4.98 3.35 -14.16
CA GLY A 76 -5.48 3.67 -15.48
C GLY A 76 -6.74 4.53 -15.40
N LEU A 77 -7.49 4.59 -16.51
CA LEU A 77 -8.75 5.30 -16.56
C LEU A 77 -9.71 4.78 -15.50
N ASN A 78 -10.21 5.69 -14.68
CA ASN A 78 -11.32 5.46 -13.79
C ASN A 78 -12.52 6.26 -14.33
N PHE A 79 -13.57 5.57 -14.72
CA PHE A 79 -14.80 6.20 -15.20
C PHE A 79 -15.72 6.63 -14.06
N PHE A 80 -15.29 6.44 -12.84
CA PHE A 80 -16.00 6.91 -11.67
C PHE A 80 -15.09 7.86 -10.88
N ASN A 81 -15.38 9.13 -10.96
CA ASN A 81 -14.76 10.18 -10.18
C ASN A 81 -15.80 11.30 -9.96
N GLU A 82 -15.48 12.27 -9.13
CA GLU A 82 -16.37 13.39 -8.83
C GLU A 82 -16.83 14.14 -10.08
N GLN A 83 -15.97 14.28 -11.06
CA GLN A 83 -16.29 14.96 -12.31
C GLN A 83 -17.29 14.16 -13.14
N GLU A 84 -17.15 12.84 -13.22
CA GLU A 84 -18.11 11.94 -13.88
C GLU A 84 -19.48 12.00 -13.19
N GLN A 85 -19.47 11.97 -11.87
CA GLN A 85 -20.68 12.08 -11.06
C GLN A 85 -21.39 13.43 -11.24
N ALA A 86 -20.64 14.53 -11.19
CA ALA A 86 -21.17 15.88 -11.35
C ALA A 86 -21.72 16.14 -12.76
N SER A 87 -21.09 15.54 -13.78
CA SER A 87 -21.53 15.68 -15.18
C SER A 87 -22.71 14.80 -15.57
N GLY A 88 -23.11 13.86 -14.70
CA GLY A 88 -24.15 12.88 -15.02
C GLY A 88 -23.69 11.85 -16.05
N GLY A 89 -22.40 11.49 -16.01
CA GLY A 89 -21.79 10.55 -16.93
C GLY A 89 -22.31 9.12 -16.81
N VAL A 90 -21.64 8.19 -17.50
CA VAL A 90 -22.12 6.80 -17.64
C VAL A 90 -22.26 6.08 -16.31
N ASN A 91 -21.40 6.40 -15.33
CA ASN A 91 -21.37 5.72 -14.02
C ASN A 91 -22.08 6.50 -12.90
N ALA A 92 -22.49 7.74 -13.14
CA ALA A 92 -23.03 8.65 -12.14
C ALA A 92 -24.25 8.13 -11.33
N SER A 93 -24.97 7.14 -11.84
CA SER A 93 -26.16 6.58 -11.18
C SER A 93 -26.03 5.10 -10.86
N ARG A 94 -24.78 4.58 -10.78
CA ARG A 94 -24.53 3.14 -10.72
C ARG A 94 -23.95 2.63 -9.41
N GLY A 95 -24.17 3.38 -8.33
CA GLY A 95 -23.85 2.92 -6.99
C GLY A 95 -22.52 3.38 -6.45
N ASP A 96 -21.96 4.47 -7.00
CA ASP A 96 -20.75 5.11 -6.45
C ASP A 96 -19.62 4.11 -6.21
N SER A 97 -19.24 3.37 -7.25
CA SER A 97 -18.29 2.28 -7.15
C SER A 97 -16.95 2.68 -7.75
N GLY A 98 -16.03 3.16 -6.91
CA GLY A 98 -14.63 3.31 -7.28
C GLY A 98 -13.94 1.95 -7.41
N ALA A 99 -12.95 1.83 -8.28
CA ALA A 99 -12.19 0.60 -8.44
C ALA A 99 -10.78 0.85 -8.96
N TYR A 100 -9.86 -0.02 -8.56
CA TYR A 100 -8.52 -0.02 -9.13
C TYR A 100 -8.53 -0.54 -10.56
N ASN A 101 -7.86 0.19 -11.45
CA ASN A 101 -7.65 -0.19 -12.84
C ASN A 101 -6.15 -0.12 -13.16
N LEU A 102 -5.40 -1.06 -12.63
CA LEU A 102 -3.95 -1.05 -12.79
C LEU A 102 -3.55 -1.17 -14.27
N ARG A 103 -2.67 -0.28 -14.69
CA ARG A 103 -2.12 -0.24 -16.07
C ARG A 103 -3.19 -0.14 -17.16
N ASN A 104 -4.37 0.34 -16.83
CA ASN A 104 -5.52 0.43 -17.73
C ASN A 104 -5.95 -0.92 -18.35
N MET A 105 -5.81 -1.99 -17.58
CA MET A 105 -6.18 -3.34 -18.02
C MET A 105 -7.64 -3.71 -17.73
N GLY A 106 -8.41 -2.76 -17.22
CA GLY A 106 -9.81 -2.93 -16.86
C GLY A 106 -10.04 -3.10 -15.35
N VAL A 107 -11.10 -2.47 -14.85
CA VAL A 107 -11.44 -2.45 -13.42
C VAL A 107 -11.75 -3.83 -12.84
N GLY A 108 -12.18 -4.79 -13.66
CA GLY A 108 -12.43 -6.17 -13.24
C GLY A 108 -11.18 -7.05 -13.15
N ASN A 109 -10.01 -6.55 -13.57
CA ASN A 109 -8.78 -7.33 -13.68
C ASN A 109 -7.76 -7.02 -12.56
N THR A 110 -8.12 -6.17 -11.62
CA THR A 110 -7.31 -5.87 -10.43
C THR A 110 -7.98 -6.45 -9.19
N LEU A 111 -7.26 -7.31 -8.49
CA LEU A 111 -7.74 -7.88 -7.24
C LEU A 111 -7.49 -6.92 -6.09
N THR A 112 -8.54 -6.63 -5.31
CA THR A 112 -8.42 -5.83 -4.09
C THR A 112 -8.52 -6.71 -2.85
N LEU A 113 -7.54 -6.55 -1.97
CA LEU A 113 -7.44 -7.25 -0.69
C LEU A 113 -7.51 -6.22 0.45
N LEU A 114 -8.26 -6.52 1.48
CA LEU A 114 -8.22 -5.79 2.74
C LEU A 114 -7.65 -6.70 3.83
N ASN A 115 -6.53 -6.33 4.42
CA ASN A 115 -5.81 -7.17 5.39
C ASN A 115 -5.52 -8.58 4.85
N GLY A 116 -5.14 -8.68 3.58
CA GLY A 116 -4.82 -9.94 2.91
C GLY A 116 -6.04 -10.79 2.53
N ARG A 117 -7.26 -10.28 2.71
CA ARG A 117 -8.50 -10.98 2.37
C ARG A 117 -9.21 -10.32 1.20
N ARG A 118 -9.73 -11.12 0.26
CA ARG A 118 -10.52 -10.60 -0.84
C ARG A 118 -11.68 -9.76 -0.33
N MET A 119 -11.80 -8.56 -0.88
CA MET A 119 -13.00 -7.76 -0.69
C MET A 119 -14.17 -8.34 -1.49
N VAL A 120 -15.36 -8.18 -0.95
CA VAL A 120 -16.60 -8.59 -1.63
C VAL A 120 -16.94 -7.55 -2.69
N ASN A 121 -17.36 -8.04 -3.86
CA ASN A 121 -17.82 -7.16 -4.91
C ASN A 121 -19.05 -6.35 -4.46
N ASN A 122 -19.10 -5.11 -4.88
CA ASN A 122 -20.23 -4.23 -4.60
C ASN A 122 -21.45 -4.62 -5.46
N ALA A 123 -22.64 -4.30 -5.00
CA ALA A 123 -23.86 -4.45 -5.77
C ALA A 123 -23.96 -3.44 -6.93
N GLY A 124 -23.29 -2.29 -6.81
CA GLY A 124 -23.04 -1.38 -7.92
C GLY A 124 -22.03 -1.96 -8.91
N TYR A 125 -21.84 -1.27 -10.00
CA TYR A 125 -20.85 -1.67 -11.02
C TYR A 125 -20.29 -0.44 -11.71
N GLN A 126 -19.08 -0.59 -12.22
CA GLN A 126 -18.51 0.34 -13.18
C GLN A 126 -18.81 -0.09 -14.60
N THR A 127 -18.67 0.83 -15.54
CA THR A 127 -18.78 0.53 -16.95
C THR A 127 -17.42 0.68 -17.59
N GLU A 128 -16.99 -0.34 -18.27
CA GLU A 128 -15.79 -0.32 -19.09
C GLU A 128 -16.13 -0.20 -20.56
N PHE A 129 -15.26 0.47 -21.31
CA PHE A 129 -15.39 0.57 -22.76
C PHE A 129 -14.61 -0.58 -23.41
N ILE A 130 -15.32 -1.63 -23.84
CA ILE A 130 -14.73 -2.83 -24.40
C ILE A 130 -15.30 -3.06 -25.79
N GLY A 131 -14.41 -3.15 -26.80
CA GLY A 131 -14.82 -3.47 -28.16
C GLY A 131 -15.74 -2.46 -28.83
N GLY A 132 -15.82 -1.23 -28.34
CA GLY A 132 -16.71 -0.19 -28.86
C GLY A 132 -18.00 0.00 -28.07
N ASP A 133 -18.24 -0.84 -27.07
CA ASP A 133 -19.45 -0.81 -26.25
C ASP A 133 -19.13 -0.57 -24.76
N PHE A 134 -20.10 -0.02 -24.04
CA PHE A 134 -20.02 0.15 -22.59
C PHE A 134 -20.53 -1.11 -21.88
N VAL A 135 -19.61 -1.84 -21.27
CA VAL A 135 -19.88 -3.13 -20.63
C VAL A 135 -19.89 -2.96 -19.11
N PRO A 136 -20.97 -3.36 -18.41
CA PRO A 136 -21.00 -3.33 -16.94
C PRO A 136 -20.01 -4.33 -16.35
N THR A 137 -19.16 -3.86 -15.43
CA THR A 137 -18.18 -4.68 -14.75
C THR A 137 -18.37 -4.58 -13.24
N VAL A 138 -18.61 -5.71 -12.60
CA VAL A 138 -18.80 -5.81 -11.15
C VAL A 138 -17.43 -5.82 -10.49
N THR A 139 -17.21 -4.90 -9.56
CA THR A 139 -15.92 -4.74 -8.83
C THR A 139 -16.19 -4.55 -7.35
N VAL A 140 -15.12 -4.51 -6.57
CA VAL A 140 -15.17 -3.96 -5.21
C VAL A 140 -15.42 -2.45 -5.29
N ASN A 141 -15.89 -1.86 -4.20
CA ASN A 141 -15.98 -0.42 -4.08
C ASN A 141 -14.86 0.11 -3.18
N THR A 142 -13.91 0.82 -3.75
CA THR A 142 -12.77 1.42 -3.02
C THR A 142 -13.21 2.49 -2.04
N ASN A 143 -14.35 3.16 -2.27
CA ASN A 143 -14.92 4.14 -1.35
C ASN A 143 -15.40 3.55 -0.02
N LEU A 144 -15.51 2.22 0.06
CA LEU A 144 -15.78 1.54 1.33
C LEU A 144 -14.54 1.35 2.20
N ILE A 145 -13.36 1.70 1.68
CA ILE A 145 -12.10 1.59 2.41
C ILE A 145 -11.79 2.95 3.04
N PRO A 146 -11.79 3.07 4.38
CA PRO A 146 -11.48 4.33 5.04
C PRO A 146 -9.98 4.65 4.88
N THR A 147 -9.65 5.69 4.14
CA THR A 147 -8.25 6.12 3.91
C THR A 147 -7.50 6.44 5.20
N ASN A 148 -8.18 7.11 6.15
CA ASN A 148 -7.60 7.45 7.46
C ASN A 148 -7.30 6.25 8.37
N GLY A 149 -7.69 5.05 7.98
CA GLY A 149 -7.45 3.82 8.75
C GLY A 149 -6.45 2.88 8.10
N LEU A 150 -5.85 3.29 7.00
CA LEU A 150 -4.83 2.49 6.32
C LEU A 150 -3.48 2.66 6.99
N ASP A 151 -2.86 1.55 7.34
CA ASP A 151 -1.47 1.49 7.79
C ASP A 151 -0.52 1.61 6.60
N ARG A 152 -0.88 0.98 5.50
CA ARG A 152 -0.17 1.06 4.22
C ARG A 152 -1.04 0.56 3.07
N LEU A 153 -0.63 0.91 1.86
CA LEU A 153 -1.17 0.39 0.60
C LEU A 153 -0.05 -0.33 -0.16
N GLU A 154 -0.29 -1.57 -0.52
CA GLU A 154 0.66 -2.38 -1.29
C GLU A 154 0.09 -2.64 -2.68
N ILE A 155 0.87 -2.31 -3.73
CA ILE A 155 0.45 -2.47 -5.12
C ILE A 155 1.41 -3.43 -5.82
N LEU A 156 0.95 -4.63 -6.09
CA LEU A 156 1.65 -5.58 -6.94
C LEU A 156 1.28 -5.31 -8.40
N ARG A 157 2.24 -4.81 -9.17
CA ARG A 157 2.06 -4.33 -10.55
C ARG A 157 2.13 -5.42 -11.61
N ASP A 158 2.23 -6.66 -11.24
CA ASP A 158 2.35 -7.77 -12.19
C ASP A 158 1.21 -8.77 -12.05
N GLY A 159 1.01 -9.58 -13.07
CA GLY A 159 -0.02 -10.61 -13.06
C GLY A 159 0.23 -11.65 -11.97
N ALA A 160 -0.70 -11.75 -11.05
CA ALA A 160 -0.63 -12.67 -9.92
C ALA A 160 -1.73 -13.74 -9.95
N SER A 161 -2.31 -13.98 -11.14
CA SER A 161 -3.43 -14.91 -11.32
C SER A 161 -3.09 -16.35 -10.91
N ALA A 162 -1.83 -16.74 -11.01
CA ALA A 162 -1.38 -18.07 -10.59
C ALA A 162 -1.50 -18.28 -9.07
N ILE A 163 -1.43 -17.20 -8.29
CA ILE A 163 -1.49 -17.22 -6.82
C ILE A 163 -2.89 -16.86 -6.34
N TYR A 164 -3.47 -15.81 -6.92
CA TYR A 164 -4.69 -15.18 -6.42
C TYR A 164 -5.94 -15.46 -7.27
N GLY A 165 -5.80 -16.08 -8.45
CA GLY A 165 -6.92 -16.39 -9.35
C GLY A 165 -7.18 -15.34 -10.42
N ALA A 166 -8.27 -15.53 -11.16
CA ALA A 166 -8.53 -14.84 -12.43
C ALA A 166 -8.62 -13.31 -12.33
N ASP A 167 -9.02 -12.78 -11.18
CA ASP A 167 -9.21 -11.34 -11.00
C ASP A 167 -7.89 -10.56 -10.82
N ALA A 168 -6.77 -11.27 -10.66
CA ALA A 168 -5.45 -10.68 -10.44
C ALA A 168 -4.60 -10.65 -11.73
N VAL A 169 -5.20 -10.36 -12.87
CA VAL A 169 -4.51 -10.29 -14.18
C VAL A 169 -3.65 -9.03 -14.29
N ALA A 170 -4.20 -7.91 -13.89
CA ALA A 170 -3.51 -6.61 -13.92
C ALA A 170 -2.58 -6.44 -12.71
N GLY A 171 -2.94 -7.04 -11.59
CA GLY A 171 -2.20 -6.94 -10.34
C GLY A 171 -3.09 -7.13 -9.13
N VAL A 172 -2.52 -6.82 -7.96
CA VAL A 172 -3.18 -6.91 -6.65
C VAL A 172 -2.91 -5.64 -5.84
N VAL A 173 -3.91 -5.16 -5.16
CA VAL A 173 -3.83 -4.01 -4.24
C VAL A 173 -4.36 -4.42 -2.87
#